data_2a22c00e2f1556653299c5d09686689e
#
_entry.id   2a22c00e2f1556653299c5d09686689e
#
_cell.length_a   1.000
_cell.length_b   1.000
_cell.length_c   1.000
_cell.angle_alpha   90.00
_cell.angle_beta   90.00
_cell.angle_gamma   90.00
#
_symmetry.space_group_name_H-M   'P 1'
#
loop_
_entity.id
_entity.type
_entity.pdbx_description
1 polymer ?
#
loop_
_entity_poly.entity_id
_entity_poly.type
_entity_poly.pdbx_seq_one_letter_code
_entity_poly.pdbx_strand_id
1 'polypeptide(L)'
;MIRGIDVSEHQGKIQWSRVKAAGIGFAVIRAGYGRELSQKDAQFEANYAGCTSAGIPAGAYWYSYAVTPEEARQEAAVCLRVLRGKSFAFPVYFDLEERRTLALGRAACTAIAQAFLETVEQAGYFVGIYSSKSHLENYLAEELRKRYAVWVAHYGVKQTDYAGQHGMWQYSSTGSVDGIGGNVDLNECYTDYAAIISGKKLNGYGAAPEKLRYDWKAGQRVQLDKEKTQLFANDTSATPAASLPKGVYYIYDGVPCGLGRFRVTTRAEFCEKKPAGKYVTGYVSVDNFREI
;
A
#
# COMPACT_ATOMS: atom_id res chain seq x y z
N MET A 1 3.70 -25.32 4.59
CA MET A 1 3.48 -24.84 3.22
C MET A 1 1.99 -24.74 2.97
N ILE A 2 1.51 -23.60 2.48
CA ILE A 2 0.11 -23.31 2.19
C ILE A 2 0.02 -22.91 0.73
N ARG A 3 -0.90 -23.53 -0.03
CA ARG A 3 -1.16 -23.17 -1.42
C ARG A 3 -2.09 -21.97 -1.51
N GLY A 4 -1.77 -21.00 -2.37
CA GLY A 4 -2.54 -19.79 -2.57
C GLY A 4 -2.57 -19.32 -4.01
N ILE A 5 -3.27 -18.22 -4.20
CA ILE A 5 -3.39 -17.53 -5.49
C ILE A 5 -3.13 -16.04 -5.31
N ASP A 6 -2.78 -15.36 -6.39
CA ASP A 6 -2.98 -13.92 -6.44
C ASP A 6 -3.89 -13.54 -7.61
N VAL A 7 -4.66 -12.47 -7.40
CA VAL A 7 -5.76 -12.10 -8.28
C VAL A 7 -5.91 -10.58 -8.39
N SER A 8 -6.50 -10.17 -9.51
CA SER A 8 -6.82 -8.78 -9.81
C SER A 8 -8.13 -8.70 -10.60
N GLU A 9 -8.42 -7.56 -11.19
CA GLU A 9 -9.52 -7.41 -12.16
C GLU A 9 -9.41 -8.34 -13.37
N HIS A 10 -8.20 -8.81 -13.69
CA HIS A 10 -7.97 -9.69 -14.85
C HIS A 10 -8.64 -11.06 -14.72
N GLN A 11 -8.87 -11.56 -13.52
CA GLN A 11 -9.61 -12.80 -13.26
C GLN A 11 -11.14 -12.60 -13.31
N GLY A 12 -11.60 -11.34 -13.46
CA GLY A 12 -13.01 -11.03 -13.54
C GLY A 12 -13.79 -11.47 -12.28
N LYS A 13 -14.96 -12.06 -12.49
CA LYS A 13 -15.81 -12.50 -11.37
C LYS A 13 -15.43 -13.87 -10.88
N ILE A 14 -15.00 -13.96 -9.62
CA ILE A 14 -14.53 -15.18 -8.96
C ILE A 14 -15.62 -15.81 -8.09
N GLN A 15 -15.76 -17.13 -8.14
CA GLN A 15 -16.63 -17.94 -7.28
C GLN A 15 -15.84 -18.44 -6.07
N TRP A 16 -15.70 -17.61 -5.05
CA TRP A 16 -14.80 -17.84 -3.91
C TRP A 16 -15.08 -19.10 -3.09
N SER A 17 -16.34 -19.55 -3.01
CA SER A 17 -16.69 -20.83 -2.37
C SER A 17 -16.08 -22.03 -3.10
N ARG A 18 -16.03 -21.99 -4.44
CA ARG A 18 -15.40 -23.02 -5.25
C ARG A 18 -13.86 -22.96 -5.12
N VAL A 19 -13.29 -21.75 -5.11
CA VAL A 19 -11.86 -21.54 -4.86
C VAL A 19 -11.45 -22.14 -3.52
N LYS A 20 -12.25 -21.93 -2.47
CA LYS A 20 -12.02 -22.56 -1.15
C LYS A 20 -12.09 -24.07 -1.22
N ALA A 21 -13.12 -24.60 -1.88
CA ALA A 21 -13.28 -26.05 -2.05
C ALA A 21 -12.14 -26.69 -2.89
N ALA A 22 -11.50 -25.93 -3.78
CA ALA A 22 -10.32 -26.34 -4.53
C ALA A 22 -9.03 -26.38 -3.67
N GLY A 23 -9.11 -26.12 -2.37
CA GLY A 23 -7.99 -26.21 -1.44
C GLY A 23 -7.07 -24.99 -1.40
N ILE A 24 -7.54 -23.83 -1.88
CA ILE A 24 -6.80 -22.57 -1.76
C ILE A 24 -6.85 -22.07 -0.33
N GLY A 25 -5.69 -21.91 0.29
CA GLY A 25 -5.52 -21.53 1.69
C GLY A 25 -5.32 -20.04 1.92
N PHE A 26 -4.94 -19.26 0.90
CA PHE A 26 -4.84 -17.79 0.97
C PHE A 26 -4.96 -17.15 -0.42
N ALA A 27 -5.23 -15.85 -0.44
CA ALA A 27 -5.20 -15.06 -1.66
C ALA A 27 -4.49 -13.72 -1.43
N VAL A 28 -3.64 -13.27 -2.37
CA VAL A 28 -3.10 -11.91 -2.40
C VAL A 28 -3.84 -11.15 -3.49
N ILE A 29 -4.46 -10.02 -3.13
CA ILE A 29 -5.42 -9.32 -3.99
C ILE A 29 -4.82 -7.99 -4.42
N ARG A 30 -4.81 -7.69 -5.74
CA ARG A 30 -4.38 -6.37 -6.20
C ARG A 30 -5.30 -5.30 -5.64
N ALA A 31 -4.74 -4.41 -4.82
CA ALA A 31 -5.50 -3.28 -4.29
C ALA A 31 -5.60 -2.14 -5.31
N GLY A 32 -4.57 -2.00 -6.14
CA GLY A 32 -4.52 -1.00 -7.19
C GLY A 32 -3.11 -0.82 -7.74
N TYR A 33 -2.90 0.30 -8.39
CA TYR A 33 -1.63 0.68 -9.01
C TYR A 33 -1.50 2.20 -9.12
N GLY A 34 -0.26 2.70 -9.24
CA GLY A 34 -0.01 4.11 -9.49
C GLY A 34 -0.45 5.05 -8.37
N ARG A 35 -0.64 6.33 -8.68
CA ARG A 35 -0.76 7.42 -7.71
C ARG A 35 -2.17 8.01 -7.57
N GLU A 36 -3.13 7.50 -8.33
CA GLU A 36 -4.49 8.05 -8.37
C GLU A 36 -5.50 7.10 -7.72
N LEU A 37 -6.46 7.64 -6.99
CA LEU A 37 -7.51 6.81 -6.40
C LEU A 37 -8.37 6.09 -7.45
N SER A 38 -8.48 6.65 -8.64
CA SER A 38 -9.12 6.04 -9.80
C SER A 38 -8.42 4.77 -10.30
N GLN A 39 -7.17 4.55 -9.89
CA GLN A 39 -6.36 3.38 -10.20
C GLN A 39 -6.53 2.23 -9.16
N LYS A 40 -7.48 2.36 -8.25
CA LYS A 40 -7.91 1.21 -7.44
C LYS A 40 -8.37 0.09 -8.38
N ASP A 41 -7.94 -1.15 -8.12
CA ASP A 41 -8.37 -2.30 -8.91
C ASP A 41 -9.89 -2.44 -8.90
N ALA A 42 -10.49 -2.59 -10.07
CA ALA A 42 -11.94 -2.59 -10.23
C ALA A 42 -12.64 -3.76 -9.51
N GLN A 43 -11.93 -4.87 -9.29
CA GLN A 43 -12.44 -6.05 -8.58
C GLN A 43 -11.98 -6.12 -7.12
N PHE A 44 -11.18 -5.17 -6.62
CA PHE A 44 -10.60 -5.26 -5.28
C PHE A 44 -11.64 -5.47 -4.18
N GLU A 45 -12.69 -4.65 -4.15
CA GLU A 45 -13.74 -4.76 -3.12
C GLU A 45 -14.48 -6.10 -3.20
N ALA A 46 -14.83 -6.52 -4.42
CA ALA A 46 -15.54 -7.78 -4.65
C ALA A 46 -14.66 -8.99 -4.29
N ASN A 47 -13.39 -8.95 -4.68
CA ASN A 47 -12.42 -9.99 -4.37
C ASN A 47 -12.14 -10.07 -2.86
N TYR A 48 -11.93 -8.94 -2.19
CA TYR A 48 -11.72 -8.91 -0.74
C TYR A 48 -12.94 -9.45 0.01
N ALA A 49 -14.13 -8.97 -0.31
CA ALA A 49 -15.38 -9.42 0.34
C ALA A 49 -15.64 -10.90 0.10
N GLY A 50 -15.48 -11.36 -1.14
CA GLY A 50 -15.72 -12.77 -1.50
C GLY A 50 -14.69 -13.71 -0.87
N CYS A 51 -13.40 -13.34 -0.90
CA CYS A 51 -12.30 -14.07 -0.30
C CYS A 51 -12.50 -14.25 1.21
N THR A 52 -12.75 -13.14 1.92
CA THR A 52 -12.94 -13.16 3.37
C THR A 52 -14.23 -13.88 3.79
N SER A 53 -15.33 -13.71 3.05
CA SER A 53 -16.60 -14.43 3.30
C SER A 53 -16.46 -15.95 3.09
N ALA A 54 -15.59 -16.39 2.20
CA ALA A 54 -15.27 -17.80 2.00
C ALA A 54 -14.30 -18.34 3.05
N GLY A 55 -13.85 -17.53 4.00
CA GLY A 55 -12.87 -17.91 5.02
C GLY A 55 -11.47 -18.18 4.42
N ILE A 56 -11.10 -17.47 3.35
CA ILE A 56 -9.75 -17.50 2.78
C ILE A 56 -9.01 -16.27 3.31
N PRO A 57 -7.88 -16.47 4.03
CA PRO A 57 -7.03 -15.37 4.48
C PRO A 57 -6.53 -14.52 3.31
N ALA A 58 -6.66 -13.20 3.43
CA ALA A 58 -6.29 -12.24 2.39
C ALA A 58 -4.98 -11.51 2.69
N GLY A 59 -4.21 -11.23 1.66
CA GLY A 59 -3.18 -10.21 1.57
C GLY A 59 -3.52 -9.18 0.49
N ALA A 60 -2.66 -8.20 0.30
CA ALA A 60 -2.83 -7.21 -0.76
C ALA A 60 -1.52 -6.92 -1.48
N TYR A 61 -1.58 -6.45 -2.73
CA TYR A 61 -0.42 -5.89 -3.42
C TYR A 61 -0.78 -4.61 -4.18
N TRP A 62 0.25 -3.79 -4.38
CA TRP A 62 0.18 -2.55 -5.12
C TRP A 62 1.21 -2.54 -6.24
N TYR A 63 0.74 -2.49 -7.49
CA TYR A 63 1.62 -2.43 -8.65
C TYR A 63 2.18 -1.01 -8.80
N SER A 64 3.49 -0.88 -8.78
CA SER A 64 4.14 0.43 -8.78
C SER A 64 4.53 0.90 -10.18
N TYR A 65 4.18 2.16 -10.47
CA TYR A 65 4.71 2.93 -11.61
C TYR A 65 5.71 4.01 -11.19
N ALA A 66 6.05 4.08 -9.90
CA ALA A 66 6.92 5.12 -9.37
C ALA A 66 8.32 5.07 -9.99
N VAL A 67 8.82 6.22 -10.39
CA VAL A 67 10.19 6.41 -10.89
C VAL A 67 11.03 7.30 -9.94
N THR A 68 10.44 7.74 -8.84
CA THR A 68 11.12 8.43 -7.74
C THR A 68 10.60 7.95 -6.38
N PRO A 69 11.39 8.08 -5.30
CA PRO A 69 10.92 7.80 -3.94
C PRO A 69 9.70 8.61 -3.54
N GLU A 70 9.58 9.83 -4.05
CA GLU A 70 8.44 10.70 -3.83
C GLU A 70 7.16 10.14 -4.43
N GLU A 71 7.22 9.68 -5.67
CA GLU A 71 6.09 9.03 -6.33
C GLU A 71 5.68 7.74 -5.59
N ALA A 72 6.64 6.97 -5.10
CA ALA A 72 6.36 5.78 -4.30
C ALA A 72 5.62 6.09 -2.99
N ARG A 73 5.95 7.21 -2.31
CA ARG A 73 5.17 7.68 -1.15
C ARG A 73 3.75 8.08 -1.52
N GLN A 74 3.56 8.70 -2.69
CA GLN A 74 2.22 9.03 -3.20
C GLN A 74 1.40 7.76 -3.47
N GLU A 75 2.01 6.76 -4.11
CA GLU A 75 1.39 5.44 -4.31
C GLU A 75 1.02 4.79 -2.97
N ALA A 76 1.93 4.80 -1.99
CA ALA A 76 1.68 4.30 -0.65
C ALA A 76 0.49 4.99 0.04
N ALA A 77 0.38 6.31 -0.10
CA ALA A 77 -0.75 7.07 0.45
C ALA A 77 -2.09 6.67 -0.19
N VAL A 78 -2.12 6.44 -1.50
CA VAL A 78 -3.32 5.95 -2.20
C VAL A 78 -3.63 4.50 -1.79
N CYS A 79 -2.62 3.63 -1.74
CA CYS A 79 -2.74 2.26 -1.26
C CYS A 79 -3.39 2.23 0.13
N LEU A 80 -2.90 2.98 1.09
CA LEU A 80 -3.44 3.07 2.45
C LEU A 80 -4.90 3.51 2.50
N ARG A 81 -5.32 4.40 1.59
CA ARG A 81 -6.74 4.78 1.46
C ARG A 81 -7.61 3.63 0.99
N VAL A 82 -7.12 2.84 0.03
CA VAL A 82 -7.84 1.69 -0.52
C VAL A 82 -7.95 0.56 0.50
N LEU A 83 -6.92 0.35 1.31
CA LEU A 83 -6.88 -0.70 2.34
C LEU A 83 -7.71 -0.38 3.59
N ARG A 84 -8.12 0.86 3.78
CA ARG A 84 -8.80 1.32 5.00
C ARG A 84 -10.01 0.48 5.35
N GLY A 85 -10.16 0.20 6.66
CA GLY A 85 -11.30 -0.55 7.21
C GLY A 85 -11.28 -2.05 6.90
N LYS A 86 -10.17 -2.54 6.35
CA LYS A 86 -9.96 -3.95 6.03
C LYS A 86 -8.84 -4.53 6.88
N SER A 87 -8.93 -5.85 7.14
CA SER A 87 -7.87 -6.59 7.84
C SER A 87 -7.28 -7.64 6.91
N PHE A 88 -5.95 -7.78 6.95
CA PHE A 88 -5.22 -8.69 6.08
C PHE A 88 -4.36 -9.65 6.89
N ALA A 89 -4.58 -10.94 6.75
CA ALA A 89 -3.79 -11.98 7.40
C ALA A 89 -2.43 -12.22 6.72
N PHE A 90 -2.23 -11.67 5.53
CA PHE A 90 -0.99 -11.72 4.76
C PHE A 90 -0.44 -10.30 4.55
N PRO A 91 0.84 -10.16 4.16
CA PRO A 91 1.47 -8.85 3.98
C PRO A 91 0.79 -7.99 2.92
N VAL A 92 1.07 -6.68 2.99
CA VAL A 92 0.86 -5.75 1.89
C VAL A 92 2.16 -5.67 1.09
N TYR A 93 2.12 -6.10 -0.17
CA TYR A 93 3.30 -6.18 -1.02
C TYR A 93 3.44 -4.97 -1.95
N PHE A 94 4.65 -4.45 -2.03
CA PHE A 94 5.09 -3.56 -3.10
C PHE A 94 5.52 -4.40 -4.29
N ASP A 95 4.87 -4.21 -5.43
CA ASP A 95 5.12 -4.96 -6.65
C ASP A 95 6.01 -4.13 -7.58
N LEU A 96 7.25 -4.61 -7.78
CA LEU A 96 8.30 -3.96 -8.56
C LEU A 96 8.58 -4.73 -9.85
N GLU A 97 7.92 -4.34 -10.94
CA GLU A 97 8.09 -4.97 -12.26
C GLU A 97 8.17 -3.96 -13.41
N GLU A 98 7.81 -2.69 -13.16
CA GLU A 98 7.74 -1.66 -14.20
C GLU A 98 9.10 -1.41 -14.86
N ARG A 99 9.16 -1.56 -16.18
CA ARG A 99 10.40 -1.41 -16.95
C ARG A 99 11.06 -0.05 -16.79
N ARG A 100 10.27 1.01 -16.70
CA ARG A 100 10.77 2.38 -16.52
C ARG A 100 11.46 2.53 -15.16
N THR A 101 10.94 1.91 -14.12
CA THR A 101 11.54 1.90 -12.79
C THR A 101 12.82 1.08 -12.78
N LEU A 102 12.78 -0.14 -13.35
CA LEU A 102 13.95 -1.02 -13.43
C LEU A 102 15.10 -0.39 -14.22
N ALA A 103 14.81 0.38 -15.27
CA ALA A 103 15.82 1.08 -16.06
C ALA A 103 16.65 2.11 -15.28
N LEU A 104 16.18 2.54 -14.10
CA LEU A 104 16.90 3.46 -13.21
C LEU A 104 18.04 2.79 -12.43
N GLY A 105 18.09 1.45 -12.43
CA GLY A 105 19.12 0.68 -11.75
C GLY A 105 18.88 0.46 -10.26
N ARG A 106 19.76 -0.34 -9.65
CA ARG A 106 19.60 -0.88 -8.28
C ARG A 106 19.39 0.19 -7.21
N ALA A 107 20.20 1.23 -7.21
CA ALA A 107 20.14 2.25 -6.15
C ALA A 107 18.79 2.98 -6.16
N ALA A 108 18.30 3.36 -7.33
CA ALA A 108 17.01 4.03 -7.48
C ALA A 108 15.85 3.10 -7.15
N CYS A 109 15.82 1.87 -7.68
CA CYS A 109 14.80 0.87 -7.36
C CYS A 109 14.72 0.58 -5.87
N THR A 110 15.88 0.46 -5.20
CA THR A 110 15.93 0.26 -3.74
C THR A 110 15.32 1.43 -2.98
N ALA A 111 15.69 2.67 -3.33
CA ALA A 111 15.16 3.87 -2.69
C ALA A 111 13.64 4.04 -2.92
N ILE A 112 13.16 3.71 -4.11
CA ILE A 112 11.74 3.73 -4.46
C ILE A 112 10.96 2.69 -3.63
N ALA A 113 11.41 1.44 -3.63
CA ALA A 113 10.79 0.39 -2.85
C ALA A 113 10.79 0.71 -1.36
N GLN A 114 11.92 1.18 -0.82
CA GLN A 114 12.04 1.58 0.58
C GLN A 114 11.04 2.68 0.95
N ALA A 115 10.86 3.68 0.11
CA ALA A 115 9.96 4.80 0.37
C ALA A 115 8.48 4.35 0.49
N PHE A 116 8.04 3.42 -0.37
CA PHE A 116 6.70 2.83 -0.27
C PHE A 116 6.57 1.98 1.00
N LEU A 117 7.51 1.06 1.21
CA LEU A 117 7.47 0.09 2.31
C LEU A 117 7.47 0.78 3.67
N GLU A 118 8.38 1.76 3.88
CA GLU A 118 8.42 2.53 5.13
C GLU A 118 7.12 3.30 5.39
N THR A 119 6.52 3.88 4.35
CA THR A 119 5.26 4.61 4.48
C THR A 119 4.11 3.70 4.90
N VAL A 120 4.00 2.52 4.29
CA VAL A 120 2.93 1.55 4.60
C VAL A 120 3.20 0.87 5.95
N GLU A 121 4.46 0.57 6.28
CA GLU A 121 4.86 0.01 7.57
C GLU A 121 4.55 0.97 8.73
N GLN A 122 4.86 2.25 8.59
CA GLN A 122 4.53 3.30 9.59
C GLN A 122 3.03 3.43 9.85
N ALA A 123 2.20 3.07 8.86
CA ALA A 123 0.76 3.02 9.00
C ALA A 123 0.25 1.73 9.70
N GLY A 124 1.14 0.89 10.22
CA GLY A 124 0.80 -0.31 10.98
C GLY A 124 0.55 -1.55 10.13
N TYR A 125 1.06 -1.59 8.90
CA TYR A 125 0.98 -2.78 8.07
C TYR A 125 2.28 -3.59 8.10
N PHE A 126 2.13 -4.90 8.04
CA PHE A 126 3.23 -5.82 7.75
C PHE A 126 3.44 -5.82 6.23
N VAL A 127 4.62 -5.42 5.81
CA VAL A 127 4.91 -5.16 4.40
C VAL A 127 5.90 -6.15 3.79
N GLY A 128 5.85 -6.31 2.49
CA GLY A 128 6.76 -7.15 1.73
C GLY A 128 7.02 -6.61 0.33
N ILE A 129 7.91 -7.28 -0.36
CA ILE A 129 8.32 -6.97 -1.73
C ILE A 129 7.96 -8.16 -2.60
N TYR A 130 7.27 -7.90 -3.72
CA TYR A 130 7.09 -8.86 -4.79
C TYR A 130 7.90 -8.41 -6.01
N SER A 131 8.59 -9.35 -6.62
CA SER A 131 9.17 -9.21 -7.94
C SER A 131 9.66 -10.56 -8.46
N SER A 132 10.09 -10.62 -9.73
CA SER A 132 10.79 -11.79 -10.25
C SER A 132 12.12 -12.02 -9.52
N LYS A 133 12.58 -13.28 -9.47
CA LYS A 133 13.89 -13.62 -8.92
C LYS A 133 15.00 -12.71 -9.47
N SER A 134 15.04 -12.58 -10.80
CA SER A 134 16.05 -11.74 -11.46
C SER A 134 15.99 -10.28 -11.01
N HIS A 135 14.79 -9.73 -10.85
CA HIS A 135 14.65 -8.34 -10.40
C HIS A 135 15.07 -8.18 -8.95
N LEU A 136 14.67 -9.08 -8.06
CA LEU A 136 15.09 -9.07 -6.67
C LEU A 136 16.62 -9.08 -6.54
N GLU A 137 17.30 -9.93 -7.29
CA GLU A 137 18.75 -10.09 -7.22
C GLU A 137 19.52 -8.93 -7.86
N ASN A 138 19.01 -8.36 -8.97
CA ASN A 138 19.73 -7.37 -9.76
C ASN A 138 19.36 -5.93 -9.43
N TYR A 139 18.12 -5.65 -8.98
CA TYR A 139 17.61 -4.28 -8.85
C TYR A 139 17.29 -3.87 -7.41
N LEU A 140 17.42 -4.76 -6.43
CA LEU A 140 17.22 -4.41 -5.02
C LEU A 140 18.45 -4.72 -4.17
N ALA A 141 18.75 -3.83 -3.24
CA ALA A 141 19.81 -4.03 -2.25
C ALA A 141 19.47 -5.23 -1.34
N GLU A 142 20.49 -5.95 -0.92
CA GLU A 142 20.33 -7.13 -0.07
C GLU A 142 19.76 -6.78 1.29
N GLU A 143 20.16 -5.65 1.85
CA GLU A 143 19.68 -5.13 3.14
C GLU A 143 18.16 -4.91 3.14
N LEU A 144 17.61 -4.39 2.03
CA LEU A 144 16.18 -4.20 1.89
C LEU A 144 15.44 -5.55 1.86
N ARG A 145 15.98 -6.50 1.10
CA ARG A 145 15.39 -7.85 0.97
C ARG A 145 15.49 -8.67 2.26
N LYS A 146 16.47 -8.41 3.11
CA LYS A 146 16.60 -9.01 4.45
C LYS A 146 15.63 -8.40 5.47
N ARG A 147 15.31 -7.13 5.32
CA ARG A 147 14.43 -6.41 6.25
C ARG A 147 12.96 -6.73 6.07
N TYR A 148 12.52 -6.90 4.84
CA TYR A 148 11.11 -7.06 4.49
C TYR A 148 10.76 -8.48 4.03
N ALA A 149 9.49 -8.86 4.13
CA ALA A 149 9.02 -10.12 3.57
C ALA A 149 9.24 -10.14 2.05
N VAL A 150 9.71 -11.27 1.53
CA VAL A 150 9.92 -11.44 0.09
C VAL A 150 8.92 -12.45 -0.46
N TRP A 151 8.26 -12.05 -1.52
CA TRP A 151 7.45 -12.89 -2.39
C TRP A 151 8.13 -12.93 -3.77
N VAL A 152 8.75 -14.06 -4.08
CA VAL A 152 9.55 -14.24 -5.28
C VAL A 152 8.73 -14.89 -6.39
N ALA A 153 8.74 -14.32 -7.60
CA ALA A 153 8.24 -14.99 -8.80
C ALA A 153 9.39 -15.72 -9.50
N HIS A 154 9.23 -17.03 -9.71
CA HIS A 154 10.19 -17.85 -10.44
C HIS A 154 9.47 -19.05 -11.07
N TYR A 155 9.24 -18.98 -12.38
CA TYR A 155 8.42 -19.93 -13.11
C TYR A 155 9.25 -21.00 -13.81
N GLY A 156 8.60 -22.12 -14.15
CA GLY A 156 9.21 -23.18 -14.95
C GLY A 156 10.26 -24.02 -14.23
N VAL A 157 10.32 -23.95 -12.92
CA VAL A 157 11.24 -24.70 -12.06
C VAL A 157 10.47 -25.54 -11.04
N LYS A 158 11.06 -26.63 -10.58
CA LYS A 158 10.46 -27.48 -9.55
C LYS A 158 10.48 -26.83 -8.16
N GLN A 159 11.46 -26.00 -7.92
CA GLN A 159 11.66 -25.22 -6.70
C GLN A 159 12.48 -23.98 -7.06
N THR A 160 12.17 -22.85 -6.45
CA THR A 160 12.97 -21.63 -6.64
C THR A 160 14.37 -21.82 -6.08
N ASP A 161 15.37 -21.39 -6.83
CA ASP A 161 16.77 -21.31 -6.42
C ASP A 161 17.16 -19.87 -5.98
N TYR A 162 16.16 -19.05 -5.67
CA TYR A 162 16.42 -17.73 -5.09
C TYR A 162 17.16 -17.86 -3.76
N ALA A 163 18.39 -17.34 -3.70
CA ALA A 163 19.28 -17.54 -2.57
C ALA A 163 18.89 -16.72 -1.33
N GLY A 164 18.05 -15.69 -1.47
CA GLY A 164 17.58 -14.85 -0.37
C GLY A 164 16.48 -15.52 0.45
N GLN A 165 16.26 -15.01 1.67
CA GLN A 165 15.10 -15.42 2.44
C GLN A 165 13.82 -14.99 1.74
N HIS A 166 12.86 -15.88 1.64
CA HIS A 166 11.54 -15.62 1.09
C HIS A 166 10.47 -16.40 1.86
N GLY A 167 9.36 -15.77 2.09
CA GLY A 167 8.22 -16.40 2.77
C GLY A 167 7.16 -16.90 1.80
N MET A 168 7.22 -16.48 0.54
CA MET A 168 6.25 -16.84 -0.49
C MET A 168 6.93 -16.97 -1.86
N TRP A 169 6.48 -17.93 -2.63
CA TRP A 169 6.93 -18.19 -4.00
C TRP A 169 5.73 -18.27 -4.95
N GLN A 170 5.73 -17.43 -5.99
CA GLN A 170 4.82 -17.54 -7.13
C GLN A 170 5.48 -18.42 -8.19
N TYR A 171 4.92 -19.61 -8.40
CA TYR A 171 5.55 -20.63 -9.23
C TYR A 171 4.92 -20.78 -10.62
N SER A 172 3.76 -20.16 -10.85
CA SER A 172 3.07 -20.22 -12.14
C SER A 172 2.19 -18.99 -12.34
N SER A 173 2.15 -18.49 -13.57
CA SER A 173 1.22 -17.44 -14.02
C SER A 173 0.12 -18.00 -14.96
N THR A 174 0.04 -19.32 -15.11
CA THR A 174 -0.88 -20.01 -16.04
C THR A 174 -1.64 -21.14 -15.35
N GLY A 175 -1.83 -21.00 -14.03
CA GLY A 175 -2.57 -21.98 -13.25
C GLY A 175 -4.06 -21.97 -13.55
N SER A 176 -4.75 -23.04 -13.14
CA SER A 176 -6.19 -23.17 -13.19
C SER A 176 -6.73 -23.58 -11.82
N VAL A 177 -7.75 -22.86 -11.36
CA VAL A 177 -8.41 -23.10 -10.07
C VAL A 177 -9.91 -23.07 -10.28
N ASP A 178 -10.61 -24.07 -9.76
CA ASP A 178 -12.06 -24.11 -9.86
C ASP A 178 -12.69 -22.88 -9.21
N GLY A 179 -13.62 -22.24 -9.91
CA GLY A 179 -14.23 -20.98 -9.49
C GLY A 179 -13.60 -19.72 -10.10
N ILE A 180 -12.51 -19.86 -10.88
CA ILE A 180 -11.86 -18.77 -11.62
C ILE A 180 -11.89 -19.10 -13.11
N GLY A 181 -12.30 -18.13 -13.92
CA GLY A 181 -12.26 -18.24 -15.37
C GLY A 181 -10.88 -17.84 -15.92
N GLY A 182 -10.26 -18.74 -16.73
CA GLY A 182 -8.95 -18.46 -17.32
C GLY A 182 -7.78 -18.74 -16.37
N ASN A 183 -6.65 -18.13 -16.69
CA ASN A 183 -5.41 -18.30 -15.93
C ASN A 183 -5.42 -17.53 -14.60
N VAL A 184 -4.80 -18.12 -13.59
CA VAL A 184 -4.57 -17.50 -12.29
C VAL A 184 -3.15 -17.82 -11.81
N ASP A 185 -2.55 -16.88 -11.12
CA ASP A 185 -1.23 -17.04 -10.52
C ASP A 185 -1.28 -17.95 -9.31
N LEU A 186 -0.34 -18.92 -9.24
CA LEU A 186 -0.28 -19.91 -8.19
C LEU A 186 0.92 -19.69 -7.29
N ASN A 187 0.67 -19.80 -5.98
CA ASN A 187 1.63 -19.47 -4.95
C ASN A 187 1.76 -20.57 -3.90
N GLU A 188 2.94 -20.65 -3.33
CA GLU A 188 3.24 -21.40 -2.10
C GLU A 188 3.74 -20.44 -1.03
N CYS A 189 3.18 -20.53 0.17
CA CYS A 189 3.62 -19.77 1.33
C CYS A 189 4.25 -20.69 2.38
N TYR A 190 5.44 -20.32 2.85
CA TYR A 190 6.25 -21.07 3.80
C TYR A 190 6.25 -20.45 5.21
N THR A 191 5.80 -19.20 5.32
CA THR A 191 5.78 -18.43 6.57
C THR A 191 4.35 -18.32 7.11
N ASP A 192 4.17 -18.50 8.40
CA ASP A 192 2.88 -18.27 9.07
C ASP A 192 2.66 -16.76 9.29
N TYR A 193 2.35 -16.06 8.21
CA TYR A 193 2.07 -14.63 8.25
C TYR A 193 0.85 -14.30 9.11
N ALA A 194 -0.16 -15.16 9.10
CA ALA A 194 -1.37 -14.92 9.86
C ALA A 194 -1.09 -14.85 11.37
N ALA A 195 -0.28 -15.78 11.89
CA ALA A 195 0.12 -15.76 13.30
C ALA A 195 1.02 -14.54 13.62
N ILE A 196 1.98 -14.21 12.74
CA ILE A 196 2.87 -13.06 12.95
C ILE A 196 2.09 -11.74 12.97
N ILE A 197 1.22 -11.54 11.99
CA ILE A 197 0.48 -10.28 11.79
C ILE A 197 -0.55 -10.09 12.92
N SER A 198 -1.33 -11.11 13.24
CA SER A 198 -2.30 -11.03 14.33
C SER A 198 -1.63 -10.88 15.70
N GLY A 199 -0.55 -11.61 15.96
CA GLY A 199 0.22 -11.51 17.20
C GLY A 199 0.84 -10.12 17.41
N LYS A 200 1.26 -9.45 16.34
CA LYS A 200 1.77 -8.07 16.36
C LYS A 200 0.67 -7.01 16.24
N LYS A 201 -0.58 -7.39 16.07
CA LYS A 201 -1.74 -6.51 15.88
C LYS A 201 -1.57 -5.55 14.69
N LEU A 202 -1.00 -6.03 13.58
CA LEU A 202 -0.79 -5.28 12.35
C LEU A 202 -1.95 -5.51 11.35
N ASN A 203 -1.92 -4.84 10.20
CA ASN A 203 -2.84 -5.02 9.07
C ASN A 203 -4.33 -4.93 9.46
N GLY A 204 -4.68 -4.07 10.42
CA GLY A 204 -6.07 -3.92 10.87
C GLY A 204 -6.51 -4.90 11.95
N TYR A 205 -5.64 -5.79 12.46
CA TYR A 205 -5.93 -6.65 13.63
C TYR A 205 -5.72 -5.94 14.97
N GLY A 206 -5.12 -4.77 14.98
CA GLY A 206 -5.00 -3.90 16.15
C GLY A 206 -5.96 -2.72 16.09
N ALA A 207 -6.03 -1.93 17.16
CA ALA A 207 -6.49 -0.57 17.00
C ALA A 207 -5.59 0.09 15.96
N ALA A 208 -6.17 0.72 14.93
CA ALA A 208 -5.39 1.46 13.95
C ALA A 208 -4.42 2.37 14.72
N PRO A 209 -3.13 2.43 14.32
CA PRO A 209 -2.24 3.39 14.95
C PRO A 209 -2.91 4.75 14.87
N GLU A 210 -3.04 5.42 15.99
CA GLU A 210 -3.75 6.70 16.18
C GLU A 210 -3.19 7.81 15.25
N LYS A 211 -2.15 7.50 14.50
CA LYS A 211 -1.25 8.47 13.87
C LYS A 211 -1.42 8.76 12.37
N LEU A 212 -2.19 8.00 11.59
CA LEU A 212 -2.30 8.29 10.14
C LEU A 212 -3.77 8.25 9.68
N ARG A 213 -4.53 9.26 10.07
CA ARG A 213 -5.86 9.49 9.52
C ARG A 213 -5.73 10.22 8.19
N TYR A 214 -6.01 9.50 7.10
CA TYR A 214 -6.15 10.09 5.76
C TYR A 214 -7.62 10.35 5.39
N ASP A 215 -8.55 10.26 6.35
CA ASP A 215 -9.99 10.43 6.16
C ASP A 215 -10.52 11.79 6.65
N TRP A 216 -9.63 12.73 6.81
CA TRP A 216 -9.99 14.10 7.14
C TRP A 216 -10.96 14.67 6.10
N LYS A 217 -12.03 15.30 6.57
CA LYS A 217 -13.06 15.90 5.71
C LYS A 217 -12.90 17.42 5.68
N ALA A 218 -13.40 18.04 4.60
CA ALA A 218 -13.50 19.49 4.52
C ALA A 218 -14.22 20.06 5.76
N GLY A 219 -13.67 21.13 6.31
CA GLY A 219 -14.19 21.77 7.52
C GLY A 219 -13.84 21.09 8.85
N GLN A 220 -13.24 19.90 8.83
CA GLN A 220 -12.84 19.24 10.06
C GLN A 220 -11.72 20.01 10.78
N ARG A 221 -11.85 20.14 12.09
CA ARG A 221 -10.89 20.85 12.94
C ARG A 221 -9.70 19.94 13.25
N VAL A 222 -8.52 20.52 13.22
CA VAL A 222 -7.27 19.87 13.62
C VAL A 222 -6.47 20.80 14.52
N GLN A 223 -5.88 20.21 15.55
CA GLN A 223 -4.93 20.89 16.42
C GLN A 223 -3.52 20.62 15.94
N LEU A 224 -2.72 21.67 15.78
CA LEU A 224 -1.26 21.58 15.65
C LEU A 224 -0.64 21.88 17.00
N ASP A 225 0.03 20.90 17.61
CA ASP A 225 0.56 21.02 18.98
C ASP A 225 1.99 21.58 19.03
N LYS A 226 2.70 21.62 17.90
CA LYS A 226 4.07 22.15 17.80
C LYS A 226 4.06 23.66 17.60
N GLU A 227 4.96 24.35 18.27
CA GLU A 227 5.15 25.81 18.12
C GLU A 227 5.55 26.22 16.69
N LYS A 228 6.20 25.31 15.95
CA LYS A 228 6.58 25.48 14.54
C LYS A 228 6.29 24.22 13.78
N THR A 229 5.09 24.12 13.21
CA THR A 229 4.74 23.01 12.29
C THR A 229 5.14 23.37 10.87
N GLN A 230 5.86 22.49 10.20
CA GLN A 230 6.30 22.70 8.81
C GLN A 230 5.10 22.91 7.89
N LEU A 231 5.14 24.00 7.12
CA LEU A 231 4.17 24.35 6.10
C LEU A 231 4.84 24.27 4.73
N PHE A 232 4.23 23.56 3.81
CA PHE A 232 4.73 23.41 2.46
C PHE A 232 3.89 24.22 1.46
N ALA A 233 4.53 24.75 0.43
CA ALA A 233 3.85 25.56 -0.59
C ALA A 233 2.96 24.69 -1.53
N ASN A 234 3.32 23.43 -1.70
CA ASN A 234 2.59 22.46 -2.50
C ASN A 234 2.75 21.05 -1.94
N ASP A 235 2.12 20.07 -2.59
CA ASP A 235 2.09 18.67 -2.20
C ASP A 235 3.39 17.91 -2.47
N THR A 236 4.24 18.40 -3.37
CA THR A 236 5.47 17.72 -3.82
C THR A 236 6.76 18.36 -3.28
N SER A 237 6.68 19.52 -2.65
CA SER A 237 7.87 20.22 -2.15
C SER A 237 8.56 19.43 -1.04
N ALA A 238 9.84 19.11 -1.20
CA ALA A 238 10.66 18.49 -0.16
C ALA A 238 11.05 19.48 0.94
N THR A 239 11.10 20.78 0.63
CA THR A 239 11.50 21.84 1.55
C THR A 239 10.30 22.60 2.07
N PRO A 240 10.18 22.82 3.39
CA PRO A 240 9.16 23.69 3.96
C PRO A 240 9.30 25.12 3.44
N ALA A 241 8.19 25.74 3.07
CA ALA A 241 8.14 27.15 2.66
C ALA A 241 8.03 28.10 3.84
N ALA A 242 7.43 27.62 4.94
CA ALA A 242 7.19 28.39 6.16
C ALA A 242 6.92 27.43 7.34
N SER A 243 6.49 27.99 8.48
CA SER A 243 5.94 27.22 9.60
C SER A 243 4.64 27.83 10.10
N LEU A 244 3.76 26.99 10.60
CA LEU A 244 2.55 27.38 11.30
C LEU A 244 2.77 27.33 12.81
N PRO A 245 2.24 28.29 13.58
CA PRO A 245 2.24 28.24 15.03
C PRO A 245 1.30 27.16 15.54
N LYS A 246 1.48 26.77 16.80
CA LYS A 246 0.52 25.97 17.54
C LYS A 246 -0.86 26.62 17.48
N GLY A 247 -1.89 25.83 17.19
CA GLY A 247 -3.23 26.37 17.08
C GLY A 247 -4.21 25.43 16.37
N VAL A 248 -5.44 25.90 16.24
CA VAL A 248 -6.53 25.21 15.56
C VAL A 248 -6.58 25.64 14.10
N TYR A 249 -6.65 24.66 13.23
CA TYR A 249 -6.78 24.82 11.79
C TYR A 249 -7.93 23.97 11.27
N TYR A 250 -8.30 24.16 10.02
CA TYR A 250 -9.37 23.42 9.36
C TYR A 250 -8.83 22.73 8.12
N ILE A 251 -9.25 21.50 7.90
CA ILE A 251 -8.97 20.79 6.65
C ILE A 251 -9.73 21.49 5.52
N TYR A 252 -9.01 21.94 4.49
CA TYR A 252 -9.60 22.77 3.44
C TYR A 252 -10.63 22.01 2.60
N ASP A 253 -10.29 20.81 2.10
CA ASP A 253 -11.15 20.04 1.17
C ASP A 253 -11.15 18.52 1.41
N GLY A 254 -10.46 18.04 2.41
CA GLY A 254 -10.41 16.62 2.73
C GLY A 254 -9.69 15.74 1.68
N VAL A 255 -9.03 16.37 0.70
CA VAL A 255 -8.26 15.65 -0.33
C VAL A 255 -6.83 15.52 0.16
N PRO A 256 -6.34 14.30 0.46
CA PRO A 256 -4.93 14.09 0.77
C PRO A 256 -4.10 14.37 -0.48
N CYS A 257 -3.04 15.12 -0.27
CA CYS A 257 -2.06 15.44 -1.27
C CYS A 257 -0.83 14.55 -1.12
N GLY A 258 0.08 14.59 -2.07
CA GLY A 258 1.33 13.85 -2.00
C GLY A 258 2.06 14.03 -0.66
N LEU A 259 2.83 13.02 -0.24
CA LEU A 259 3.55 12.98 1.05
C LEU A 259 2.65 12.97 2.30
N GLY A 260 1.42 12.47 2.20
CA GLY A 260 0.50 12.42 3.33
C GLY A 260 0.16 13.80 3.89
N ARG A 261 0.09 14.79 3.04
CA ARG A 261 -0.26 16.17 3.39
C ARG A 261 -1.72 16.47 3.09
N PHE A 262 -2.25 17.42 3.85
CA PHE A 262 -3.55 18.02 3.57
C PHE A 262 -3.42 19.52 3.44
N ARG A 263 -4.27 20.10 2.62
CA ARG A 263 -4.47 21.53 2.56
C ARG A 263 -5.18 21.97 3.83
N VAL A 264 -4.63 22.97 4.50
CA VAL A 264 -5.23 23.56 5.71
C VAL A 264 -5.57 25.01 5.48
N THR A 265 -6.52 25.48 6.26
CA THR A 265 -6.92 26.89 6.31
C THR A 265 -7.14 27.32 7.76
N THR A 266 -7.11 28.64 7.99
CA THR A 266 -7.26 29.23 9.34
C THR A 266 -8.70 29.43 9.77
N ARG A 267 -9.67 29.32 8.84
CA ARG A 267 -11.09 29.59 9.12
C ARG A 267 -11.98 28.55 8.45
N ALA A 268 -13.02 28.11 9.16
CA ALA A 268 -13.99 27.15 8.65
C ALA A 268 -14.69 27.63 7.37
N GLU A 269 -15.03 28.92 7.32
CA GLU A 269 -15.70 29.53 6.17
C GLU A 269 -14.84 29.58 4.90
N PHE A 270 -13.55 29.26 4.98
CA PHE A 270 -12.65 29.21 3.82
C PHE A 270 -12.61 27.83 3.17
N CYS A 271 -13.13 26.80 3.83
CA CYS A 271 -13.13 25.44 3.30
C CYS A 271 -13.86 25.38 1.95
N GLU A 272 -13.25 24.68 1.00
CA GLU A 272 -13.73 24.48 -0.37
C GLU A 272 -13.98 25.72 -1.22
N LYS A 273 -13.74 26.93 -0.71
CA LYS A 273 -13.92 28.17 -1.49
C LYS A 273 -12.91 28.27 -2.64
N LYS A 274 -13.37 28.80 -3.74
CA LYS A 274 -12.56 29.02 -4.96
C LYS A 274 -12.25 30.51 -5.16
N PRO A 275 -11.11 30.86 -5.73
CA PRO A 275 -9.98 29.98 -6.10
C PRO A 275 -9.21 29.51 -4.84
N ALA A 276 -8.79 28.25 -4.83
CA ALA A 276 -8.14 27.62 -3.66
C ALA A 276 -6.93 28.43 -3.16
N GLY A 277 -6.10 28.93 -4.04
CA GLY A 277 -4.88 29.71 -3.69
C GLY A 277 -5.14 30.96 -2.84
N LYS A 278 -6.39 31.45 -2.77
CA LYS A 278 -6.77 32.59 -1.91
C LYS A 278 -7.11 32.15 -0.48
N TYR A 279 -7.55 30.91 -0.29
CA TYR A 279 -8.15 30.44 0.97
C TYR A 279 -7.35 29.34 1.65
N VAL A 280 -6.47 28.65 0.92
CA VAL A 280 -5.55 27.66 1.48
C VAL A 280 -4.37 28.37 2.12
N THR A 281 -4.09 28.02 3.38
CA THR A 281 -2.91 28.53 4.09
C THR A 281 -1.65 27.81 3.62
N GLY A 282 -1.74 26.51 3.33
CA GLY A 282 -0.67 25.68 2.80
C GLY A 282 -0.93 24.21 3.07
N TYR A 283 0.11 23.39 2.92
CA TYR A 283 0.07 21.94 3.04
C TYR A 283 0.82 21.52 4.30
N VAL A 284 0.18 20.69 5.12
CA VAL A 284 0.72 20.20 6.40
C VAL A 284 0.66 18.67 6.40
N SER A 285 1.73 18.02 6.87
CA SER A 285 1.74 16.58 7.04
C SER A 285 0.71 16.14 8.08
N VAL A 286 -0.02 15.07 7.77
CA VAL A 286 -1.02 14.46 8.64
C VAL A 286 -0.47 14.05 10.01
N ASP A 287 0.84 13.76 10.09
CA ASP A 287 1.53 13.39 11.34
C ASP A 287 1.48 14.51 12.41
N ASN A 288 1.16 15.73 11.99
CA ASN A 288 1.07 16.87 12.88
C ASN A 288 -0.37 17.15 13.34
N PHE A 289 -1.36 16.40 12.84
CA PHE A 289 -2.76 16.63 13.19
C PHE A 289 -3.15 15.84 14.42
N ARG A 290 -3.81 16.53 15.36
CA ARG A 290 -4.60 15.93 16.42
C ARG A 290 -6.05 16.37 16.24
N GLU A 291 -6.96 15.42 16.27
CA GLU A 291 -8.40 15.69 16.20
C GLU A 291 -8.91 16.37 17.45
N ILE A 292 -9.82 17.33 17.30
CA ILE A 292 -10.46 18.06 18.39
C ILE A 292 -11.95 18.31 18.12
#